data_f8146d705a051d4bb3f7454df41dcb37
#
_entry.id   f8146d705a051d4bb3f7454df41dcb37
#
_cell.length_a   1.000
_cell.length_b   1.000
_cell.length_c   1.000
_cell.angle_alpha   90.00
_cell.angle_beta   90.00
_cell.angle_gamma   90.00
#
_symmetry.space_group_name_H-M   'P 1'
#
loop_
_entity.id
_entity.type
_entity.pdbx_description
1 polymer ?
#
loop_
_entity_poly.entity_id
_entity_poly.type
_entity_poly.pdbx_seq_one_letter_code
_entity_poly.pdbx_strand_id
1 'polypeptide(L)'
;PEEILVQNENMAASLALPSAVFILAGAAGAAVLATDCVPEVGGYTFMHSPWIYAALMSLAAGGAVSIYFLLRQKTWTTPVISMAASMLLCVLSASAVIPEANDYIGYGNLCRTASSLAHGDDAVETPSSYVTLGVYRPENMNVYLGTGIEDYGKDTDAYIEARIGPHILMVKTSLVENDEKLSRRLSGVSHEQCGGYSVYVMPGNPGPQS
;
A
#
# COMPACT_ATOMS: atom_id res chain seq x y z
N PRO A 1 -43.84 -10.54 -34.06
CA PRO A 1 -42.83 -11.55 -33.61
C PRO A 1 -41.41 -11.18 -34.08
N GLU A 2 -41.26 -10.61 -35.29
CA GLU A 2 -39.91 -10.24 -35.83
C GLU A 2 -39.25 -9.11 -35.04
N GLU A 3 -39.97 -8.10 -34.61
CA GLU A 3 -39.39 -6.99 -33.78
C GLU A 3 -38.79 -7.49 -32.45
N ILE A 4 -39.41 -8.49 -31.83
CA ILE A 4 -38.93 -9.04 -30.57
C ILE A 4 -37.64 -9.85 -30.80
N LEU A 5 -37.50 -10.54 -31.91
CA LEU A 5 -36.31 -11.29 -32.28
C LEU A 5 -35.13 -10.32 -32.55
N VAL A 6 -35.35 -9.27 -33.35
CA VAL A 6 -34.33 -8.25 -33.64
C VAL A 6 -33.90 -7.49 -32.38
N GLN A 7 -34.84 -7.18 -31.49
CA GLN A 7 -34.54 -6.53 -30.22
C GLN A 7 -33.69 -7.44 -29.29
N ASN A 8 -33.95 -8.75 -29.29
CA ASN A 8 -33.21 -9.71 -28.49
C ASN A 8 -31.80 -9.95 -29.03
N GLU A 9 -31.60 -9.97 -30.35
CA GLU A 9 -30.28 -10.05 -30.99
C GLU A 9 -29.42 -8.82 -30.73
N ASN A 10 -30.00 -7.61 -30.83
CA ASN A 10 -29.31 -6.36 -30.53
C ASN A 10 -28.92 -6.28 -29.06
N MET A 11 -29.75 -6.75 -28.15
CA MET A 11 -29.48 -6.80 -26.72
C MET A 11 -28.36 -7.82 -26.42
N ALA A 12 -28.37 -8.99 -27.05
CA ALA A 12 -27.32 -10.00 -26.90
C ALA A 12 -25.97 -9.48 -27.40
N ALA A 13 -25.95 -8.79 -28.57
CA ALA A 13 -24.74 -8.19 -29.11
C ALA A 13 -24.16 -7.09 -28.17
N SER A 14 -25.03 -6.25 -27.61
CA SER A 14 -24.61 -5.19 -26.68
C SER A 14 -24.03 -5.72 -25.36
N LEU A 15 -24.46 -6.91 -24.92
CA LEU A 15 -23.94 -7.56 -23.70
C LEU A 15 -22.71 -8.44 -23.96
N ALA A 16 -22.50 -8.89 -25.20
CA ALA A 16 -21.33 -9.70 -25.56
C ALA A 16 -20.03 -8.91 -25.48
N LEU A 17 -20.03 -7.64 -25.90
CA LEU A 17 -18.85 -6.79 -25.89
C LEU A 17 -18.26 -6.60 -24.46
N PRO A 18 -19.01 -6.14 -23.44
CA PRO A 18 -18.49 -6.00 -22.09
C PRO A 18 -18.05 -7.35 -21.51
N SER A 19 -18.73 -8.46 -21.82
CA SER A 19 -18.33 -9.79 -21.38
C SER A 19 -16.98 -10.21 -21.97
N ALA A 20 -16.74 -9.93 -23.26
CA ALA A 20 -15.46 -10.17 -23.91
C ALA A 20 -14.34 -9.29 -23.32
N VAL A 21 -14.64 -8.02 -23.04
CA VAL A 21 -13.70 -7.11 -22.37
C VAL A 21 -13.30 -7.65 -20.99
N PHE A 22 -14.23 -8.20 -20.21
CA PHE A 22 -13.93 -8.82 -18.91
C PHE A 22 -12.99 -9.99 -19.02
N ILE A 23 -13.17 -10.88 -20.01
CA ILE A 23 -12.26 -11.99 -20.26
C ILE A 23 -10.87 -11.47 -20.62
N LEU A 24 -10.79 -10.54 -21.57
CA LEU A 24 -9.52 -10.00 -22.02
C LEU A 24 -8.78 -9.25 -20.92
N ALA A 25 -9.47 -8.39 -20.18
CA ALA A 25 -8.89 -7.61 -19.10
C ALA A 25 -8.40 -8.52 -17.96
N GLY A 26 -9.21 -9.51 -17.55
CA GLY A 26 -8.84 -10.44 -16.51
C GLY A 26 -7.65 -11.34 -16.91
N ALA A 27 -7.70 -11.93 -18.11
CA ALA A 27 -6.65 -12.82 -18.61
C ALA A 27 -5.34 -12.05 -18.89
N ALA A 28 -5.42 -10.90 -19.57
CA ALA A 28 -4.24 -10.07 -19.88
C ALA A 28 -3.64 -9.51 -18.58
N GLY A 29 -4.44 -9.02 -17.66
CA GLY A 29 -3.96 -8.54 -16.37
C GLY A 29 -3.23 -9.63 -15.58
N ALA A 30 -3.81 -10.84 -15.49
CA ALA A 30 -3.17 -11.97 -14.83
C ALA A 30 -1.86 -12.39 -15.52
N ALA A 31 -1.82 -12.37 -16.84
CA ALA A 31 -0.62 -12.68 -17.61
C ALA A 31 0.50 -11.64 -17.39
N VAL A 32 0.17 -10.36 -17.38
CA VAL A 32 1.12 -9.27 -17.10
C VAL A 32 1.71 -9.41 -15.71
N LEU A 33 0.89 -9.71 -14.69
CA LEU A 33 1.39 -9.93 -13.34
C LEU A 33 2.27 -11.18 -13.24
N ALA A 34 1.97 -12.23 -13.99
CA ALA A 34 2.77 -13.47 -14.00
C ALA A 34 4.14 -13.32 -14.68
N THR A 35 4.34 -12.28 -15.50
CA THR A 35 5.60 -12.05 -16.22
C THR A 35 6.57 -11.12 -15.49
N ASP A 36 6.26 -10.70 -14.26
CA ASP A 36 7.04 -9.72 -13.49
C ASP A 36 7.38 -8.42 -14.25
N CYS A 37 6.64 -8.15 -15.33
CA CYS A 37 6.83 -6.95 -16.14
C CYS A 37 6.24 -5.69 -15.51
N VAL A 38 5.60 -5.81 -14.34
CA VAL A 38 5.07 -4.66 -13.62
C VAL A 38 6.21 -4.02 -12.84
N PRO A 39 6.63 -2.80 -13.20
CA PRO A 39 7.67 -2.11 -12.45
C PRO A 39 7.20 -1.92 -11.01
N GLU A 40 8.10 -2.11 -10.05
CA GLU A 40 7.85 -1.78 -8.65
C GLU A 40 7.52 -0.29 -8.54
N VAL A 41 6.25 0.04 -8.51
CA VAL A 41 5.80 1.41 -8.35
C VAL A 41 5.84 1.75 -6.87
N GLY A 42 6.88 2.43 -6.44
CA GLY A 42 6.96 3.00 -5.08
C GLY A 42 7.17 1.99 -3.95
N GLY A 43 7.64 0.76 -4.23
CA GLY A 43 7.88 -0.27 -3.22
C GLY A 43 6.62 -1.01 -2.76
N TYR A 44 5.52 -0.87 -3.52
CA TYR A 44 4.27 -1.58 -3.23
C TYR A 44 4.33 -3.04 -3.68
N THR A 45 4.06 -3.96 -2.76
CA THR A 45 4.05 -5.40 -3.02
C THR A 45 2.65 -5.98 -3.29
N PHE A 46 1.58 -5.17 -3.12
CA PHE A 46 0.20 -5.64 -3.27
C PHE A 46 -0.09 -6.21 -4.68
N MET A 47 0.63 -5.76 -5.71
CA MET A 47 0.51 -6.27 -7.07
C MET A 47 0.80 -7.78 -7.16
N HIS A 48 1.68 -8.31 -6.31
CA HIS A 48 2.01 -9.75 -6.24
C HIS A 48 1.13 -10.52 -5.25
N SER A 49 0.13 -9.84 -4.67
CA SER A 49 -0.80 -10.48 -3.75
C SER A 49 -1.67 -11.53 -4.48
N PRO A 50 -1.87 -12.73 -3.90
CA PRO A 50 -2.76 -13.74 -4.45
C PRO A 50 -4.20 -13.23 -4.61
N TRP A 51 -4.60 -12.24 -3.84
CA TRP A 51 -5.91 -11.60 -3.94
C TRP A 51 -6.11 -10.83 -5.26
N ILE A 52 -5.06 -10.21 -5.79
CA ILE A 52 -5.12 -9.52 -7.08
C ILE A 52 -5.26 -10.53 -8.22
N TYR A 53 -4.52 -11.65 -8.18
CA TYR A 53 -4.72 -12.75 -9.13
C TYR A 53 -6.14 -13.29 -9.06
N ALA A 54 -6.66 -13.55 -7.84
CA ALA A 54 -8.02 -14.02 -7.65
C ALA A 54 -9.06 -13.02 -8.19
N ALA A 55 -8.84 -11.72 -8.01
CA ALA A 55 -9.67 -10.65 -8.53
C ALA A 55 -9.72 -10.65 -10.07
N LEU A 56 -8.57 -10.73 -10.73
CA LEU A 56 -8.48 -10.78 -12.19
C LEU A 56 -9.09 -12.06 -12.76
N MET A 57 -8.85 -13.20 -12.13
CA MET A 57 -9.44 -14.47 -12.53
C MET A 57 -10.96 -14.50 -12.33
N SER A 58 -11.48 -13.86 -11.29
CA SER A 58 -12.93 -13.72 -11.08
C SER A 58 -13.59 -12.91 -12.19
N LEU A 59 -12.91 -11.87 -12.67
CA LEU A 59 -13.38 -11.05 -13.79
C LEU A 59 -13.43 -11.86 -15.09
N ALA A 60 -12.36 -12.59 -15.41
CA ALA A 60 -12.29 -13.46 -16.59
C ALA A 60 -13.36 -14.56 -16.54
N ALA A 61 -13.51 -15.23 -15.40
CA ALA A 61 -14.53 -16.26 -15.20
C ALA A 61 -15.95 -15.69 -15.33
N GLY A 62 -16.21 -14.51 -14.73
CA GLY A 62 -17.50 -13.82 -14.86
C GLY A 62 -17.84 -13.49 -16.32
N GLY A 63 -16.88 -13.01 -17.10
CA GLY A 63 -17.03 -12.78 -18.53
C GLY A 63 -17.33 -14.05 -19.31
N ALA A 64 -16.61 -15.16 -19.05
CA ALA A 64 -16.83 -16.44 -19.70
C ALA A 64 -18.23 -17.03 -19.39
N VAL A 65 -18.64 -16.98 -18.12
CA VAL A 65 -19.96 -17.43 -17.69
C VAL A 65 -21.06 -16.57 -18.32
N SER A 66 -20.85 -15.24 -18.42
CA SER A 66 -21.76 -14.32 -19.09
C SER A 66 -21.95 -14.69 -20.57
N ILE A 67 -20.87 -14.98 -21.31
CA ILE A 67 -20.97 -15.41 -22.72
C ILE A 67 -21.68 -16.74 -22.82
N TYR A 68 -21.39 -17.71 -21.92
CA TYR A 68 -22.10 -18.99 -21.91
C TYR A 68 -23.62 -18.82 -21.79
N PHE A 69 -24.09 -17.95 -20.88
CA PHE A 69 -25.52 -17.69 -20.74
C PHE A 69 -26.12 -16.93 -21.93
N LEU A 70 -25.38 -16.02 -22.55
CA LEU A 70 -25.79 -15.38 -23.81
C LEU A 70 -26.04 -16.39 -24.91
N LEU A 71 -25.10 -17.35 -25.08
CA LEU A 71 -25.25 -18.44 -26.06
C LEU A 71 -26.45 -19.33 -25.77
N ARG A 72 -26.85 -19.43 -24.50
CA ARG A 72 -28.08 -20.15 -24.07
C ARG A 72 -29.34 -19.27 -24.13
N GLN A 73 -29.27 -18.08 -24.74
CA GLN A 73 -30.37 -17.12 -24.87
C GLN A 73 -30.96 -16.63 -23.54
N LYS A 74 -30.19 -16.74 -22.45
CA LYS A 74 -30.57 -16.26 -21.11
C LYS A 74 -30.02 -14.83 -20.90
N THR A 75 -30.47 -13.89 -21.70
CA THR A 75 -29.92 -12.50 -21.72
C THR A 75 -30.02 -11.79 -20.36
N TRP A 76 -31.08 -12.04 -19.58
CA TRP A 76 -31.32 -11.40 -18.29
C TRP A 76 -30.32 -11.83 -17.18
N THR A 77 -29.68 -13.00 -17.32
CA THR A 77 -28.70 -13.46 -16.33
C THR A 77 -27.35 -12.81 -16.49
N THR A 78 -27.01 -12.34 -17.68
CA THR A 78 -25.72 -11.75 -18.03
C THR A 78 -25.39 -10.48 -17.21
N PRO A 79 -26.28 -9.46 -17.10
CA PRO A 79 -25.96 -8.29 -16.30
C PRO A 79 -25.80 -8.61 -14.81
N VAL A 80 -26.54 -9.59 -14.29
CA VAL A 80 -26.41 -10.04 -12.88
C VAL A 80 -25.04 -10.66 -12.65
N ILE A 81 -24.57 -11.53 -13.57
CA ILE A 81 -23.25 -12.16 -13.48
C ILE A 81 -22.15 -11.13 -13.62
N SER A 82 -22.27 -10.19 -14.57
CA SER A 82 -21.28 -9.13 -14.76
C SER A 82 -21.19 -8.23 -13.52
N MET A 83 -22.31 -7.89 -12.90
CA MET A 83 -22.34 -7.12 -11.66
C MET A 83 -21.69 -7.89 -10.50
N ALA A 84 -22.01 -9.17 -10.34
CA ALA A 84 -21.42 -10.03 -9.32
C ALA A 84 -19.90 -10.16 -9.51
N ALA A 85 -19.42 -10.36 -10.73
CA ALA A 85 -17.99 -10.43 -11.03
C ALA A 85 -17.27 -9.11 -10.74
N SER A 86 -17.89 -7.97 -11.06
CA SER A 86 -17.34 -6.64 -10.76
C SER A 86 -17.30 -6.37 -9.26
N MET A 87 -18.33 -6.75 -8.51
CA MET A 87 -18.33 -6.64 -7.04
C MET A 87 -17.23 -7.51 -6.42
N LEU A 88 -17.07 -8.73 -6.91
CA LEU A 88 -16.03 -9.64 -6.44
C LEU A 88 -14.64 -9.09 -6.74
N LEU A 89 -14.42 -8.54 -7.93
CA LEU A 89 -13.19 -7.82 -8.28
C LEU A 89 -12.89 -6.71 -7.27
N CYS A 90 -13.87 -5.85 -6.97
CA CYS A 90 -13.69 -4.76 -6.01
C CYS A 90 -13.33 -5.28 -4.61
N VAL A 91 -14.05 -6.28 -4.10
CA VAL A 91 -13.81 -6.84 -2.76
C VAL A 91 -12.44 -7.51 -2.66
N LEU A 92 -12.07 -8.32 -3.65
CA LEU A 92 -10.77 -9.01 -3.65
C LEU A 92 -9.60 -8.03 -3.81
N SER A 93 -9.76 -7.02 -4.69
CA SER A 93 -8.75 -5.97 -4.85
C SER A 93 -8.61 -5.13 -3.57
N ALA A 94 -9.72 -4.78 -2.94
CA ALA A 94 -9.70 -4.06 -1.66
C ALA A 94 -9.00 -4.89 -0.56
N SER A 95 -9.22 -6.21 -0.52
CA SER A 95 -8.57 -7.11 0.43
C SER A 95 -7.04 -7.16 0.26
N ALA A 96 -6.53 -6.89 -0.95
CA ALA A 96 -5.09 -6.79 -1.19
C ALA A 96 -4.54 -5.40 -0.85
N VAL A 97 -5.25 -4.35 -1.24
CA VAL A 97 -4.76 -2.95 -1.20
C VAL A 97 -4.92 -2.33 0.19
N ILE A 98 -6.04 -2.58 0.88
CA ILE A 98 -6.33 -1.91 2.16
C ILE A 98 -5.28 -2.20 3.24
N PRO A 99 -4.84 -3.45 3.47
CA PRO A 99 -3.82 -3.73 4.49
C PRO A 99 -2.52 -2.97 4.22
N GLU A 100 -2.03 -3.01 2.98
CA GLU A 100 -0.78 -2.34 2.61
C GLU A 100 -0.92 -0.82 2.61
N ALA A 101 -2.06 -0.29 2.14
CA ALA A 101 -2.36 1.14 2.22
C ALA A 101 -2.45 1.61 3.68
N ASN A 102 -3.01 0.80 4.57
CA ASN A 102 -3.07 1.11 5.99
C ASN A 102 -1.67 1.16 6.62
N ASP A 103 -0.78 0.24 6.26
CA ASP A 103 0.61 0.26 6.73
C ASP A 103 1.39 1.47 6.19
N TYR A 104 1.07 1.92 4.98
CA TYR A 104 1.70 3.08 4.36
C TYR A 104 1.12 4.42 4.85
N ILE A 105 -0.21 4.54 4.90
CA ILE A 105 -0.91 5.78 5.28
C ILE A 105 -1.04 5.91 6.81
N GLY A 106 -1.30 4.79 7.48
CA GLY A 106 -1.51 4.74 8.92
C GLY A 106 -0.24 4.57 9.74
N TYR A 107 0.88 4.25 9.10
CA TYR A 107 2.17 4.00 9.75
C TYR A 107 2.13 2.94 10.86
N GLY A 108 1.14 2.03 10.82
CA GLY A 108 0.92 1.06 11.89
C GLY A 108 2.13 0.16 12.16
N ASN A 109 2.78 -0.35 11.10
CA ASN A 109 4.01 -1.14 11.23
C ASN A 109 5.17 -0.29 11.72
N LEU A 110 5.36 0.91 11.17
CA LEU A 110 6.41 1.83 11.59
C LEU A 110 6.30 2.18 13.09
N CYS A 111 5.08 2.51 13.55
CA CYS A 111 4.82 2.80 14.96
C CYS A 111 5.05 1.59 15.86
N ARG A 112 4.67 0.38 15.40
CA ARG A 112 4.88 -0.85 16.16
C ARG A 112 6.37 -1.17 16.30
N THR A 113 7.15 -1.04 15.21
CA THR A 113 8.61 -1.17 15.23
C THR A 113 9.24 -0.12 16.14
N ALA A 114 8.84 1.14 16.05
CA ALA A 114 9.32 2.21 16.91
C ALA A 114 9.01 1.94 18.40
N SER A 115 7.82 1.46 18.70
CA SER A 115 7.41 1.10 20.06
C SER A 115 8.16 -0.13 20.58
N SER A 116 8.43 -1.15 19.75
CA SER A 116 9.21 -2.33 20.16
C SER A 116 10.65 -1.97 20.47
N LEU A 117 11.26 -1.08 19.69
CA LEU A 117 12.62 -0.60 19.93
C LEU A 117 12.71 0.31 21.17
N ALA A 118 11.64 1.05 21.48
CA ALA A 118 11.57 1.89 22.67
C ALA A 118 11.48 1.08 23.98
N HIS A 119 10.93 -0.13 23.92
CA HIS A 119 10.70 -0.98 25.10
C HIS A 119 11.55 -2.27 25.10
N GLY A 120 12.48 -2.40 24.14
CA GLY A 120 13.36 -3.57 24.03
C GLY A 120 14.41 -3.61 25.13
N ASP A 121 14.89 -4.82 25.46
CA ASP A 121 15.93 -5.06 26.49
C ASP A 121 17.28 -4.38 26.18
N ASP A 122 17.51 -4.01 24.92
CA ASP A 122 18.71 -3.32 24.44
C ASP A 122 18.64 -1.78 24.56
N ALA A 123 17.52 -1.23 25.06
CA ALA A 123 17.38 0.21 25.26
C ALA A 123 18.28 0.66 26.44
N VAL A 124 19.46 1.18 26.13
CA VAL A 124 20.45 1.69 27.09
C VAL A 124 19.88 2.83 27.95
N GLU A 125 18.91 3.56 27.42
CA GLU A 125 18.12 4.57 28.13
C GLU A 125 16.69 4.55 27.52
N THR A 126 15.68 4.64 28.37
CA THR A 126 14.29 4.71 27.90
C THR A 126 14.11 5.96 27.03
N PRO A 127 13.79 5.84 25.73
CA PRO A 127 13.63 7.00 24.88
C PRO A 127 12.50 7.88 25.40
N SER A 128 12.79 9.15 25.56
CA SER A 128 11.86 10.12 26.14
C SER A 128 10.87 10.68 25.14
N SER A 129 11.16 10.54 23.83
CA SER A 129 10.33 11.13 22.76
C SER A 129 10.47 10.37 21.45
N TYR A 130 9.49 10.59 20.58
CA TYR A 130 9.51 10.14 19.20
C TYR A 130 9.71 11.34 18.28
N VAL A 131 10.59 11.20 17.30
CA VAL A 131 10.94 12.25 16.34
C VAL A 131 10.71 11.74 14.93
N THR A 132 10.18 12.59 14.06
CA THR A 132 9.94 12.23 12.65
C THR A 132 10.68 13.16 11.70
N LEU A 133 11.16 12.57 10.59
CA LEU A 133 11.84 13.27 9.51
C LEU A 133 11.38 12.73 8.15
N GLY A 134 10.79 13.61 7.32
CA GLY A 134 10.29 13.23 6.01
C GLY A 134 9.04 12.35 6.02
N VAL A 135 8.37 12.23 7.15
CA VAL A 135 7.11 11.50 7.29
C VAL A 135 5.95 12.42 6.88
N TYR A 136 5.01 11.89 6.12
CA TYR A 136 3.83 12.67 5.72
C TYR A 136 2.72 12.54 6.76
N ARG A 137 2.26 13.66 7.33
CA ARG A 137 1.22 13.69 8.38
C ARG A 137 1.54 12.81 9.59
N PRO A 138 2.64 13.09 10.29
CA PRO A 138 3.07 12.29 11.44
C PRO A 138 2.09 12.35 12.62
N GLU A 139 1.20 13.34 12.66
CA GLU A 139 0.14 13.46 13.67
C GLU A 139 -0.76 12.23 13.74
N ASN A 140 -0.90 11.47 12.64
CA ASN A 140 -1.66 10.22 12.63
C ASN A 140 -1.00 9.13 13.49
N MET A 141 0.30 9.22 13.71
CA MET A 141 1.07 8.25 14.49
C MET A 141 0.84 8.39 16.00
N ASN A 142 0.40 9.56 16.47
CA ASN A 142 0.09 9.81 17.88
C ASN A 142 -0.93 8.80 18.44
N VAL A 143 -1.86 8.35 17.59
CA VAL A 143 -2.88 7.36 17.97
C VAL A 143 -2.25 6.00 18.31
N TYR A 144 -1.17 5.64 17.62
CA TYR A 144 -0.46 4.36 17.80
C TYR A 144 0.59 4.42 18.92
N LEU A 145 1.26 5.56 19.05
CA LEU A 145 2.36 5.72 20.00
C LEU A 145 1.88 6.21 21.38
N GLY A 146 0.66 6.74 21.46
CA GLY A 146 0.07 7.23 22.72
C GLY A 146 0.77 8.45 23.31
N THR A 147 1.65 9.10 22.54
CA THR A 147 2.44 10.27 22.98
C THR A 147 2.63 11.23 21.83
N GLY A 148 3.02 12.46 22.16
CA GLY A 148 3.33 13.48 21.16
C GLY A 148 4.61 13.14 20.39
N ILE A 149 4.63 13.54 19.13
CA ILE A 149 5.74 13.35 18.21
C ILE A 149 6.30 14.73 17.87
N GLU A 150 7.61 14.87 17.90
CA GLU A 150 8.29 16.05 17.37
C GLU A 150 8.56 15.84 15.88
N ASP A 151 7.98 16.71 15.05
CA ASP A 151 8.14 16.62 13.59
C ASP A 151 9.01 17.74 13.05
N TYR A 152 10.09 17.37 12.38
CA TYR A 152 10.99 18.29 11.70
C TYR A 152 10.72 18.37 10.19
N GLY A 153 9.65 17.74 9.70
CA GLY A 153 9.32 17.71 8.28
C GLY A 153 10.45 17.14 7.43
N LYS A 154 11.02 17.95 6.54
CA LYS A 154 12.19 17.58 5.72
C LYS A 154 13.44 18.38 6.11
N ASP A 155 13.38 19.14 7.18
CA ASP A 155 14.47 20.02 7.62
C ASP A 155 15.46 19.21 8.46
N THR A 156 16.45 18.63 7.79
CA THR A 156 17.51 17.84 8.41
C THR A 156 18.45 18.72 9.23
N ASP A 157 18.71 19.95 8.81
CA ASP A 157 19.57 20.89 9.55
C ASP A 157 18.90 21.27 10.88
N ALA A 158 17.61 21.60 10.88
CA ALA A 158 16.87 21.88 12.11
C ALA A 158 16.90 20.70 13.10
N TYR A 159 16.75 19.45 12.60
CA TYR A 159 16.87 18.26 13.43
C TYR A 159 18.30 18.10 14.02
N ILE A 160 19.33 18.31 13.20
CA ILE A 160 20.74 18.15 13.63
C ILE A 160 21.12 19.21 14.69
N GLU A 161 20.58 20.41 14.58
CA GLU A 161 20.85 21.52 15.52
C GLU A 161 19.99 21.46 16.78
N ALA A 162 18.89 20.73 16.75
CA ALA A 162 18.01 20.60 17.91
C ALA A 162 18.70 19.84 19.06
N ARG A 163 18.48 20.31 20.30
CA ARG A 163 18.89 19.59 21.52
C ARG A 163 17.78 18.66 21.95
N ILE A 164 17.92 17.38 21.61
CA ILE A 164 16.94 16.36 21.91
C ILE A 164 17.59 15.31 22.80
N GLY A 165 16.88 14.89 23.86
CA GLY A 165 17.31 13.76 24.69
C GLY A 165 17.31 12.43 23.93
N PRO A 166 17.49 11.29 24.61
CA PRO A 166 17.35 9.99 23.97
C PRO A 166 15.97 9.85 23.32
N HIS A 167 15.92 9.47 22.05
CA HIS A 167 14.68 9.43 21.27
C HIS A 167 14.68 8.34 20.20
N ILE A 168 13.51 7.97 19.75
CA ILE A 168 13.32 7.14 18.56
C ILE A 168 13.13 8.05 17.35
N LEU A 169 14.06 7.97 16.40
CA LEU A 169 13.97 8.70 15.15
C LEU A 169 13.33 7.82 14.06
N MET A 170 12.22 8.26 13.51
CA MET A 170 11.57 7.66 12.35
C MET A 170 11.82 8.54 11.13
N VAL A 171 12.58 8.05 10.17
CA VAL A 171 13.01 8.84 9.03
C VAL A 171 12.74 8.13 7.71
N LYS A 172 12.37 8.90 6.69
CA LYS A 172 12.24 8.35 5.34
C LYS A 172 13.61 7.94 4.81
N THR A 173 13.76 6.67 4.41
CA THR A 173 15.06 6.09 3.96
C THR A 173 15.70 6.91 2.85
N SER A 174 14.91 7.35 1.87
CA SER A 174 15.41 8.20 0.77
C SER A 174 15.96 9.56 1.23
N LEU A 175 15.55 10.07 2.39
CA LEU A 175 16.09 11.32 2.94
C LEU A 175 17.49 11.07 3.51
N VAL A 176 17.70 9.93 4.16
CA VAL A 176 19.03 9.53 4.68
C VAL A 176 20.02 9.31 3.55
N GLU A 177 19.58 8.67 2.46
CA GLU A 177 20.41 8.41 1.28
C GLU A 177 20.84 9.68 0.54
N ASN A 178 19.98 10.70 0.52
CA ASN A 178 20.22 11.94 -0.21
C ASN A 178 20.90 13.04 0.62
N ASP A 179 20.96 12.88 1.95
CA ASP A 179 21.58 13.87 2.85
C ASP A 179 22.84 13.29 3.50
N GLU A 180 24.00 13.75 3.05
CA GLU A 180 25.30 13.26 3.53
C GLU A 180 25.53 13.56 5.02
N LYS A 181 25.06 14.70 5.54
CA LYS A 181 25.20 15.08 6.96
C LYS A 181 24.39 14.13 7.83
N LEU A 182 23.12 13.89 7.43
CA LEU A 182 22.22 12.97 8.14
C LEU A 182 22.77 11.54 8.08
N SER A 183 23.20 11.08 6.92
CA SER A 183 23.78 9.76 6.70
C SER A 183 25.01 9.53 7.59
N ARG A 184 25.93 10.50 7.67
CA ARG A 184 27.11 10.42 8.57
C ARG A 184 26.71 10.36 10.03
N ARG A 185 25.69 11.11 10.44
CA ARG A 185 25.23 11.13 11.82
C ARG A 185 24.57 9.81 12.23
N LEU A 186 23.84 9.18 11.32
CA LEU A 186 23.17 7.91 11.56
C LEU A 186 24.10 6.70 11.33
N SER A 187 25.30 6.94 10.80
CA SER A 187 26.28 5.89 10.55
C SER A 187 26.69 5.22 11.86
N GLY A 188 26.51 3.89 11.92
CA GLY A 188 26.85 3.10 13.11
C GLY A 188 25.76 3.06 14.20
N VAL A 189 24.64 3.75 14.02
CA VAL A 189 23.48 3.64 14.92
C VAL A 189 22.66 2.42 14.53
N SER A 190 22.25 1.63 15.53
CA SER A 190 21.34 0.51 15.32
C SER A 190 20.00 0.99 14.73
N HIS A 191 19.54 0.36 13.68
CA HIS A 191 18.30 0.72 13.03
C HIS A 191 17.55 -0.50 12.51
N GLU A 192 16.26 -0.34 12.36
CA GLU A 192 15.38 -1.31 11.73
C GLU A 192 14.66 -0.66 10.56
N GLN A 193 14.64 -1.33 9.41
CA GLN A 193 13.98 -0.82 8.21
C GLN A 193 12.53 -1.32 8.15
N CYS A 194 11.61 -0.39 7.95
CA CYS A 194 10.19 -0.65 7.84
C CYS A 194 9.65 -0.03 6.54
N GLY A 195 9.62 -0.81 5.47
CA GLY A 195 9.25 -0.33 4.14
C GLY A 195 10.16 0.80 3.64
N GLY A 196 9.59 1.94 3.28
CA GLY A 196 10.33 3.13 2.85
C GLY A 196 10.86 4.01 3.98
N TYR A 197 10.80 3.53 5.23
CA TYR A 197 11.23 4.26 6.42
C TYR A 197 12.24 3.44 7.21
N SER A 198 13.09 4.13 7.96
CA SER A 198 14.06 3.53 8.89
C SER A 198 13.83 4.09 10.29
N VAL A 199 13.92 3.24 11.29
CA VAL A 199 13.76 3.58 12.71
C VAL A 199 15.09 3.44 13.41
N TYR A 200 15.56 4.50 14.04
CA TYR A 200 16.83 4.56 14.74
C TYR A 200 16.62 4.80 16.24
N VAL A 201 17.41 4.15 17.07
CA VAL A 201 17.47 4.42 18.51
C VAL A 201 18.60 5.42 18.76
N MET A 202 18.23 6.68 18.99
CA MET A 202 19.21 7.76 19.15
C MET A 202 19.55 7.98 20.63
N PRO A 203 20.83 8.04 21.01
CA PRO A 203 21.26 8.27 22.40
C PRO A 203 21.02 9.70 22.88
N GLY A 204 20.56 10.57 22.03
CA GLY A 204 20.35 11.98 22.26
C GLY A 204 21.16 12.84 21.31
N ASN A 205 20.70 14.06 21.10
CA ASN A 205 21.35 15.04 20.26
C ASN A 205 21.86 16.21 21.10
N PRO A 206 23.18 16.33 21.34
CA PRO A 206 23.72 17.39 22.20
C PRO A 206 23.61 18.79 21.58
N GLY A 207 23.20 18.88 20.33
CA GLY A 207 23.20 20.13 19.57
C GLY A 207 24.62 20.52 19.09
N PRO A 208 24.77 21.69 18.46
CA PRO A 208 26.08 22.16 18.00
C PRO A 208 27.02 22.33 19.18
N GLN A 209 28.20 21.73 19.08
CA GLN A 209 29.29 21.98 20.02
C GLN A 209 29.82 23.38 19.72
N SER A 210 29.60 24.31 20.62
CA SER A 210 30.10 25.69 20.56
C SER A 210 31.63 25.74 20.66
#